data_f3b295f60cd3cdd93d780a1cb01dc334
#
_entry.id   f3b295f60cd3cdd93d780a1cb01dc334
#
_cell.length_a   1.000
_cell.length_b   1.000
_cell.length_c   1.000
_cell.angle_alpha   90.00
_cell.angle_beta   90.00
_cell.angle_gamma   90.00
#
_symmetry.space_group_name_H-M   'P 1'
#
loop_
_entity.id
_entity.type
_entity.pdbx_description
1 polymer ?
#
loop_
_entity_poly.entity_id
_entity_poly.type
_entity_poly.pdbx_seq_one_letter_code
_entity_poly.pdbx_strand_id
1 'polypeptide(L)'
;DYTAMGEPGKNFNFSSSVLAEDYLPAYLAKKVAYPLNDAEKIIVYKYYSGSVKAYSDSYIYSTANARWGKNTYMTTKTEQYVKTSGKWNYDPSVVVNLPNGRDQADISVYYQAIVDWVWENIDQKELGISKKGDGYTTTYASPTGSEYYFGATAYQNNIDLRPAKFREQYAKGYEGMDDAKITETVMARLPKAFIPALEKNHADAVPVEGIDVTYTVNFVIYDGSSNVNWTAVYKVIGNGKFEYVEDSMKKVE
;
A
#
# COMPACT_ATOMS: atom_id res chain seq x y z
N ASP A 1 -35.50 -17.24 12.48
CA ASP A 1 -34.37 -17.56 13.35
C ASP A 1 -34.18 -16.53 14.49
N TYR A 2 -34.25 -15.22 14.22
CA TYR A 2 -34.12 -14.18 15.27
C TYR A 2 -35.16 -14.35 16.38
N THR A 3 -36.39 -14.61 16.05
CA THR A 3 -37.48 -14.82 17.04
C THR A 3 -37.14 -15.95 18.03
N ALA A 4 -36.47 -16.99 17.58
CA ALA A 4 -36.05 -18.13 18.40
C ALA A 4 -34.88 -17.81 19.37
N MET A 5 -34.26 -16.62 19.21
CA MET A 5 -33.13 -16.16 20.03
C MET A 5 -33.55 -15.14 21.11
N GLY A 6 -34.86 -14.78 21.23
CA GLY A 6 -35.35 -13.85 22.22
C GLY A 6 -35.15 -12.38 21.85
N GLU A 7 -34.30 -11.63 22.57
CA GLU A 7 -34.07 -10.21 22.33
C GLU A 7 -33.76 -9.81 20.88
N PRO A 8 -32.89 -10.55 20.14
CA PRO A 8 -32.66 -10.27 18.72
C PRO A 8 -33.93 -10.37 17.86
N GLY A 9 -34.93 -11.11 18.32
CA GLY A 9 -36.22 -11.26 17.64
C GLY A 9 -37.11 -10.03 17.68
N LYS A 10 -36.88 -9.08 18.59
CA LYS A 10 -37.69 -7.85 18.70
C LYS A 10 -37.51 -6.94 17.47
N ASN A 11 -36.30 -6.81 16.99
CA ASN A 11 -35.94 -5.95 15.86
C ASN A 11 -35.40 -6.70 14.64
N PHE A 12 -35.31 -8.02 14.71
CA PHE A 12 -34.74 -8.89 13.67
C PHE A 12 -33.30 -8.50 13.29
N ASN A 13 -32.52 -8.03 14.27
CA ASN A 13 -31.10 -7.68 14.12
C ASN A 13 -30.37 -7.77 15.46
N PHE A 14 -29.06 -7.73 15.39
CA PHE A 14 -28.16 -7.47 16.52
C PHE A 14 -27.76 -5.99 16.57
N SER A 15 -27.15 -5.55 17.67
CA SER A 15 -26.71 -4.17 17.89
C SER A 15 -25.61 -4.13 18.94
N SER A 16 -25.11 -2.96 19.27
CA SER A 16 -24.14 -2.77 20.37
C SER A 16 -24.67 -3.16 21.76
N SER A 17 -25.99 -3.22 21.94
CA SER A 17 -26.65 -3.65 23.17
C SER A 17 -27.18 -5.09 23.13
N VAL A 18 -27.21 -5.70 21.95
CA VAL A 18 -27.66 -7.08 21.71
C VAL A 18 -26.61 -7.75 20.84
N LEU A 19 -25.55 -8.26 21.49
CA LEU A 19 -24.36 -8.75 20.79
C LEU A 19 -24.60 -10.12 20.14
N ALA A 20 -24.17 -10.30 18.92
CA ALA A 20 -24.31 -11.57 18.18
C ALA A 20 -23.61 -12.74 18.89
N GLU A 21 -22.48 -12.46 19.54
CA GLU A 21 -21.68 -13.48 20.27
C GLU A 21 -22.37 -14.03 21.52
N ASP A 22 -23.35 -13.33 22.07
CA ASP A 22 -24.12 -13.79 23.23
C ASP A 22 -25.22 -14.80 22.84
N TYR A 23 -25.69 -14.75 21.60
CA TYR A 23 -26.85 -15.52 21.13
C TYR A 23 -26.51 -16.61 20.10
N LEU A 24 -25.58 -16.32 19.18
CA LEU A 24 -25.27 -17.25 18.08
C LEU A 24 -24.66 -18.58 18.51
N PRO A 25 -23.82 -18.67 19.57
CA PRO A 25 -23.36 -19.98 20.06
C PRO A 25 -24.49 -20.90 20.49
N ALA A 26 -25.45 -20.38 21.24
CA ALA A 26 -26.62 -21.15 21.72
C ALA A 26 -27.57 -21.50 20.56
N TYR A 27 -27.72 -20.61 19.58
CA TYR A 27 -28.47 -20.88 18.36
C TYR A 27 -27.83 -22.02 17.55
N LEU A 28 -26.50 -21.98 17.34
CA LEU A 28 -25.77 -23.03 16.64
C LEU A 28 -25.87 -24.37 17.35
N ALA A 29 -25.79 -24.40 18.69
CA ALA A 29 -25.95 -25.62 19.47
C ALA A 29 -27.31 -26.29 19.24
N LYS A 30 -28.36 -25.53 18.97
CA LYS A 30 -29.69 -26.04 18.65
C LYS A 30 -29.84 -26.49 17.18
N LYS A 31 -29.09 -25.85 16.27
CA LYS A 31 -29.24 -26.10 14.81
C LYS A 31 -28.28 -27.17 14.29
N VAL A 32 -27.16 -27.36 14.91
CA VAL A 32 -26.12 -28.31 14.48
C VAL A 32 -26.03 -29.43 15.50
N ALA A 33 -26.65 -30.54 15.18
CA ALA A 33 -26.57 -31.75 16.01
C ALA A 33 -25.20 -32.43 15.77
N TYR A 34 -24.54 -32.83 16.87
CA TYR A 34 -23.30 -33.60 16.83
C TYR A 34 -22.13 -32.95 16.01
N PRO A 35 -21.76 -31.70 16.26
CA PRO A 35 -20.63 -31.10 15.56
C PRO A 35 -19.33 -31.81 15.93
N LEU A 36 -18.44 -31.98 14.95
CA LEU A 36 -17.08 -32.46 15.18
C LEU A 36 -16.21 -31.36 15.81
N ASN A 37 -15.10 -31.75 16.44
CA ASN A 37 -14.13 -30.76 16.89
C ASN A 37 -13.63 -29.93 15.70
N ASP A 38 -13.47 -28.64 15.93
CA ASP A 38 -13.04 -27.64 14.92
C ASP A 38 -14.03 -27.49 13.74
N ALA A 39 -15.26 -28.03 13.86
CA ALA A 39 -16.30 -27.73 12.89
C ALA A 39 -16.55 -26.24 12.84
N GLU A 40 -16.54 -25.68 11.64
CA GLU A 40 -16.72 -24.24 11.41
C GLU A 40 -18.08 -23.92 10.79
N LYS A 41 -18.67 -22.79 11.22
CA LYS A 41 -19.88 -22.23 10.65
C LYS A 41 -19.75 -20.72 10.48
N ILE A 42 -19.97 -20.24 9.27
CA ILE A 42 -20.08 -18.81 8.98
C ILE A 42 -21.54 -18.42 9.08
N ILE A 43 -21.85 -17.44 9.92
CA ILE A 43 -23.19 -16.92 10.13
C ILE A 43 -23.27 -15.50 9.59
N VAL A 44 -24.16 -15.30 8.62
CA VAL A 44 -24.51 -13.97 8.12
C VAL A 44 -25.73 -13.47 8.90
N TYR A 45 -25.65 -12.27 9.43
CA TYR A 45 -26.69 -11.69 10.26
C TYR A 45 -26.87 -10.18 10.02
N LYS A 46 -28.00 -9.65 10.44
CA LYS A 46 -28.29 -8.22 10.41
C LYS A 46 -27.76 -7.55 11.68
N TYR A 47 -27.05 -6.46 11.52
CA TYR A 47 -26.55 -5.63 12.61
C TYR A 47 -26.98 -4.18 12.42
N TYR A 48 -27.46 -3.54 13.49
CA TYR A 48 -27.85 -2.14 13.49
C TYR A 48 -26.74 -1.26 14.09
N SER A 49 -26.27 -0.30 13.29
CA SER A 49 -25.35 0.77 13.69
C SER A 49 -25.74 2.03 12.92
N GLY A 50 -26.81 2.72 13.38
CA GLY A 50 -27.43 3.84 12.67
C GLY A 50 -28.30 3.40 11.48
N SER A 51 -27.95 2.30 10.82
CA SER A 51 -28.74 1.61 9.79
C SER A 51 -28.52 0.11 9.89
N VAL A 52 -29.44 -0.69 9.33
CA VAL A 52 -29.29 -2.16 9.31
C VAL A 52 -28.41 -2.58 8.14
N LYS A 53 -27.33 -3.30 8.46
CA LYS A 53 -26.36 -3.85 7.49
C LYS A 53 -26.19 -5.34 7.71
N ALA A 54 -25.73 -6.06 6.68
CA ALA A 54 -25.31 -7.45 6.81
C ALA A 54 -23.88 -7.53 7.36
N TYR A 55 -23.70 -8.40 8.37
CA TYR A 55 -22.42 -8.76 8.96
C TYR A 55 -22.25 -10.27 8.89
N SER A 56 -21.03 -10.74 9.01
CA SER A 56 -20.73 -12.16 9.12
C SER A 56 -19.66 -12.43 10.17
N ASP A 57 -19.88 -13.49 10.95
CA ASP A 57 -18.87 -14.02 11.88
C ASP A 57 -18.72 -15.51 11.65
N SER A 58 -17.51 -16.03 11.86
CA SER A 58 -17.25 -17.45 11.94
C SER A 58 -17.30 -17.94 13.38
N TYR A 59 -17.81 -19.14 13.57
CA TYR A 59 -17.87 -19.85 14.85
C TYR A 59 -17.24 -21.22 14.70
N ILE A 60 -16.42 -21.61 15.67
CA ILE A 60 -15.77 -22.93 15.75
C ILE A 60 -16.33 -23.69 16.94
N TYR A 61 -16.60 -24.98 16.76
CA TYR A 61 -17.01 -25.87 17.83
C TYR A 61 -15.81 -26.50 18.52
N SER A 62 -15.78 -26.40 19.83
CA SER A 62 -14.78 -27.08 20.68
C SER A 62 -15.44 -28.24 21.41
N THR A 63 -14.99 -29.45 21.13
CA THR A 63 -15.42 -30.65 21.89
C THR A 63 -14.95 -30.61 23.34
N ALA A 64 -13.79 -30.01 23.62
CA ALA A 64 -13.26 -29.87 24.97
C ALA A 64 -14.17 -29.00 25.85
N ASN A 65 -14.81 -27.99 25.29
CA ASN A 65 -15.73 -27.07 25.98
C ASN A 65 -17.21 -27.40 25.67
N ALA A 66 -17.48 -28.36 24.79
CA ALA A 66 -18.81 -28.74 24.30
C ALA A 66 -19.64 -27.53 23.83
N ARG A 67 -19.01 -26.54 23.17
CA ARG A 67 -19.68 -25.30 22.77
C ARG A 67 -19.12 -24.70 21.48
N TRP A 68 -19.94 -23.91 20.82
CA TRP A 68 -19.54 -22.98 19.77
C TRP A 68 -18.92 -21.72 20.38
N GLY A 69 -17.81 -21.25 19.83
CA GLY A 69 -17.18 -19.97 20.15
C GLY A 69 -16.93 -19.17 18.89
N LYS A 70 -16.94 -17.82 19.00
CA LYS A 70 -16.56 -16.96 17.89
C LYS A 70 -15.08 -17.23 17.51
N ASN A 71 -14.84 -17.42 16.22
CA ASN A 71 -13.49 -17.59 15.71
C ASN A 71 -12.77 -16.23 15.70
N THR A 72 -11.91 -16.02 16.68
CA THR A 72 -11.11 -14.78 16.83
C THR A 72 -9.86 -14.76 15.95
N TYR A 73 -9.57 -15.87 15.26
CA TYR A 73 -8.43 -15.96 14.32
C TYR A 73 -8.79 -15.49 12.89
N MET A 74 -10.05 -15.12 12.65
CA MET A 74 -10.45 -14.56 11.36
C MET A 74 -9.96 -13.13 11.21
N THR A 75 -9.22 -12.87 10.14
CA THR A 75 -8.90 -11.53 9.69
C THR A 75 -9.84 -11.12 8.56
N THR A 76 -10.38 -9.89 8.63
CA THR A 76 -11.12 -9.33 7.50
C THR A 76 -10.11 -8.97 6.41
N LYS A 77 -10.27 -9.53 5.21
CA LYS A 77 -9.53 -9.13 4.02
C LYS A 77 -10.48 -8.41 3.07
N THR A 78 -10.01 -7.32 2.49
CA THR A 78 -10.68 -6.69 1.36
C THR A 78 -10.01 -7.21 0.09
N GLU A 79 -10.79 -7.80 -0.80
CA GLU A 79 -10.31 -8.31 -2.08
C GLU A 79 -11.02 -7.58 -3.21
N GLN A 80 -10.28 -7.30 -4.28
CA GLN A 80 -10.80 -6.65 -5.47
C GLN A 80 -11.11 -7.70 -6.54
N TYR A 81 -12.29 -7.57 -7.14
CA TYR A 81 -12.70 -8.38 -8.29
C TYR A 81 -13.11 -7.46 -9.43
N VAL A 82 -12.59 -7.72 -10.63
CA VAL A 82 -12.91 -7.00 -11.84
C VAL A 82 -13.78 -7.87 -12.74
N LYS A 83 -14.87 -7.30 -13.26
CA LYS A 83 -15.76 -8.02 -14.18
C LYS A 83 -15.25 -7.85 -15.61
N THR A 84 -14.71 -8.96 -16.17
CA THR A 84 -14.21 -9.01 -17.55
C THR A 84 -15.00 -10.07 -18.33
N SER A 85 -15.52 -9.71 -19.50
CA SER A 85 -16.31 -10.62 -20.36
C SER A 85 -17.48 -11.30 -19.61
N GLY A 86 -18.13 -10.56 -18.69
CA GLY A 86 -19.29 -11.05 -17.93
C GLY A 86 -18.94 -11.90 -16.70
N LYS A 87 -17.67 -12.22 -16.45
CA LYS A 87 -17.19 -13.01 -15.30
C LYS A 87 -16.44 -12.12 -14.32
N TRP A 88 -16.60 -12.39 -13.03
CA TRP A 88 -15.79 -11.76 -11.98
C TRP A 88 -14.46 -12.49 -11.88
N ASN A 89 -13.38 -11.74 -12.03
CA ASN A 89 -11.99 -12.22 -11.90
C ASN A 89 -11.36 -11.51 -10.70
N TYR A 90 -10.69 -12.27 -9.86
CA TYR A 90 -9.89 -11.71 -8.77
C TYR A 90 -8.75 -10.87 -9.35
N ASP A 91 -8.59 -9.64 -8.86
CA ASP A 91 -7.52 -8.72 -9.27
C ASP A 91 -6.94 -8.04 -8.03
N PRO A 92 -5.81 -8.54 -7.52
CA PRO A 92 -5.14 -7.98 -6.35
C PRO A 92 -4.24 -6.77 -6.68
N SER A 93 -4.29 -6.26 -7.90
CA SER A 93 -3.50 -5.09 -8.31
C SER A 93 -3.89 -3.83 -7.55
N VAL A 94 -2.92 -2.96 -7.31
CA VAL A 94 -3.06 -1.76 -6.47
C VAL A 94 -2.73 -0.51 -7.27
N VAL A 95 -3.45 0.59 -7.00
CA VAL A 95 -3.11 1.92 -7.49
C VAL A 95 -2.62 2.75 -6.31
N VAL A 96 -1.37 3.19 -6.38
CA VAL A 96 -0.73 4.08 -5.41
C VAL A 96 -0.71 5.49 -5.98
N ASN A 97 -1.47 6.40 -5.37
CA ASN A 97 -1.53 7.80 -5.79
C ASN A 97 -0.65 8.65 -4.88
N LEU A 98 0.36 9.29 -5.45
CA LEU A 98 1.34 10.12 -4.76
C LEU A 98 1.25 11.57 -5.27
N PRO A 99 0.20 12.31 -4.89
CA PRO A 99 0.07 13.71 -5.25
C PRO A 99 1.19 14.54 -4.61
N ASN A 100 1.63 15.59 -5.32
CA ASN A 100 2.57 16.52 -4.73
C ASN A 100 1.91 17.42 -3.69
N GLY A 101 2.72 17.96 -2.77
CA GLY A 101 2.30 18.88 -1.71
C GLY A 101 2.95 18.56 -0.40
N ARG A 102 2.94 19.55 0.49
CA ARG A 102 3.52 19.43 1.84
C ARG A 102 2.51 18.82 2.81
N ASP A 103 3.00 18.45 3.99
CA ASP A 103 2.17 18.04 5.14
C ASP A 103 1.25 16.84 4.86
N GLN A 104 1.70 15.93 3.98
CA GLN A 104 1.03 14.69 3.64
C GLN A 104 1.89 13.51 4.11
N ALA A 105 1.81 13.17 5.40
CA ALA A 105 2.68 12.17 6.02
C ALA A 105 2.58 10.77 5.37
N ASP A 106 1.38 10.37 4.98
CA ASP A 106 1.08 9.12 4.29
C ASP A 106 1.68 9.04 2.87
N ILE A 107 1.91 10.18 2.22
CA ILE A 107 2.59 10.28 0.93
C ILE A 107 4.11 10.41 1.11
N SER A 108 4.52 11.23 2.08
CA SER A 108 5.94 11.51 2.34
C SER A 108 6.76 10.25 2.65
N VAL A 109 6.15 9.22 3.24
CA VAL A 109 6.84 7.95 3.56
C VAL A 109 7.37 7.24 2.30
N TYR A 110 6.69 7.37 1.15
CA TYR A 110 7.16 6.79 -0.11
C TYR A 110 8.40 7.52 -0.62
N TYR A 111 8.36 8.85 -0.66
CA TYR A 111 9.50 9.65 -1.12
C TYR A 111 10.68 9.54 -0.15
N GLN A 112 10.41 9.50 1.17
CA GLN A 112 11.46 9.30 2.16
C GLN A 112 12.13 7.92 2.01
N ALA A 113 11.38 6.89 1.64
CA ALA A 113 11.96 5.58 1.37
C ALA A 113 12.92 5.59 0.16
N ILE A 114 12.63 6.38 -0.87
CA ILE A 114 13.55 6.60 -2.00
C ILE A 114 14.80 7.35 -1.51
N VAL A 115 14.62 8.41 -0.75
CA VAL A 115 15.71 9.20 -0.16
C VAL A 115 16.61 8.32 0.70
N ASP A 116 16.04 7.56 1.63
CA ASP A 116 16.77 6.63 2.51
C ASP A 116 17.61 5.66 1.68
N TRP A 117 16.99 5.03 0.68
CA TRP A 117 17.69 4.07 -0.18
C TRP A 117 18.87 4.69 -0.93
N VAL A 118 18.72 5.90 -1.46
CA VAL A 118 19.81 6.60 -2.16
C VAL A 118 20.96 6.92 -1.20
N TRP A 119 20.66 7.41 0.00
CA TRP A 119 21.67 7.73 1.01
C TRP A 119 22.40 6.49 1.55
N GLU A 120 21.74 5.32 1.52
CA GLU A 120 22.32 4.05 1.96
C GLU A 120 23.13 3.34 0.86
N ASN A 121 22.70 3.44 -0.41
CA ASN A 121 23.21 2.59 -1.49
C ASN A 121 24.04 3.34 -2.54
N ILE A 122 23.93 4.67 -2.64
CA ILE A 122 24.69 5.47 -3.59
C ILE A 122 25.76 6.25 -2.84
N ASP A 123 27.01 6.15 -3.31
CA ASP A 123 28.14 6.86 -2.68
C ASP A 123 28.00 8.38 -2.86
N GLN A 124 27.59 9.02 -1.79
CA GLN A 124 27.36 10.47 -1.76
C GLN A 124 28.65 11.25 -2.01
N LYS A 125 29.82 10.70 -1.64
CA LYS A 125 31.12 11.31 -1.90
C LYS A 125 31.48 11.29 -3.39
N GLU A 126 31.15 10.20 -4.08
CA GLU A 126 31.33 10.12 -5.54
C GLU A 126 30.43 11.13 -6.25
N LEU A 127 29.25 11.41 -5.74
CA LEU A 127 28.35 12.43 -6.29
C LEU A 127 28.76 13.88 -5.92
N GLY A 128 29.76 14.07 -5.06
CA GLY A 128 30.28 15.39 -4.68
C GLY A 128 29.68 15.98 -3.43
N ILE A 129 28.93 15.21 -2.63
CA ILE A 129 28.44 15.66 -1.33
C ILE A 129 29.48 15.41 -0.26
N SER A 130 29.83 16.46 0.48
CA SER A 130 30.77 16.39 1.61
C SER A 130 30.04 16.12 2.91
N LYS A 131 30.65 15.34 3.80
CA LYS A 131 30.21 15.19 5.18
C LYS A 131 30.56 16.46 5.97
N LYS A 132 29.57 17.10 6.57
CA LYS A 132 29.74 18.14 7.58
C LYS A 132 29.50 17.56 8.97
N GLY A 133 29.71 18.32 10.04
CA GLY A 133 29.76 17.86 11.42
C GLY A 133 28.64 16.90 11.86
N ASP A 134 27.42 17.13 11.41
CA ASP A 134 26.21 16.34 11.69
C ASP A 134 25.80 15.38 10.54
N GLY A 135 26.56 15.36 9.44
CA GLY A 135 26.28 14.48 8.30
C GLY A 135 26.45 15.12 6.94
N TYR A 136 25.93 14.45 5.91
CA TYR A 136 25.95 14.90 4.53
C TYR A 136 24.82 15.88 4.29
N THR A 137 25.14 17.12 3.95
CA THR A 137 24.12 18.12 3.62
C THR A 137 24.62 19.08 2.57
N THR A 138 23.71 19.47 1.71
CA THR A 138 23.82 20.63 0.83
C THR A 138 22.65 21.59 1.15
N THR A 139 22.32 22.50 0.24
CA THR A 139 21.19 23.41 0.46
C THR A 139 19.85 22.66 0.47
N TYR A 140 19.71 21.64 -0.37
CA TYR A 140 18.45 20.89 -0.54
C TYR A 140 18.62 19.39 -0.28
N ALA A 141 19.70 18.75 -0.77
CA ALA A 141 19.92 17.34 -0.52
C ALA A 141 20.21 17.09 0.98
N SER A 142 19.43 16.20 1.58
CA SER A 142 19.48 15.88 3.00
C SER A 142 18.91 14.50 3.24
N PRO A 143 19.52 13.66 4.13
CA PRO A 143 18.97 12.37 4.48
C PRO A 143 17.53 12.40 5.00
N THR A 144 17.08 13.56 5.49
CA THR A 144 15.77 13.74 6.09
C THR A 144 14.74 14.35 5.15
N GLY A 145 14.98 14.40 3.85
CA GLY A 145 13.99 15.03 3.00
C GLY A 145 14.19 15.02 1.51
N SER A 146 15.42 14.94 1.00
CA SER A 146 15.62 14.97 -0.46
C SER A 146 16.96 14.42 -0.91
N GLU A 147 16.98 13.93 -2.15
CA GLU A 147 18.16 13.45 -2.85
C GLU A 147 18.10 13.85 -4.33
N TYR A 148 19.22 13.84 -5.03
CA TYR A 148 19.32 14.24 -6.44
C TYR A 148 19.97 13.19 -7.33
N TYR A 149 19.89 11.92 -6.94
CA TYR A 149 20.18 10.79 -7.81
C TYR A 149 18.97 10.45 -8.70
N PHE A 150 17.78 10.36 -8.10
CA PHE A 150 16.47 10.28 -8.78
C PHE A 150 15.72 11.61 -8.79
N GLY A 151 16.05 12.53 -7.86
CA GLY A 151 15.35 13.78 -7.65
C GLY A 151 14.18 13.68 -6.69
N ALA A 152 14.13 12.65 -5.85
CA ALA A 152 13.04 12.46 -4.90
C ALA A 152 13.10 13.47 -3.74
N THR A 153 11.95 14.08 -3.44
CA THR A 153 11.81 14.98 -2.29
C THR A 153 10.54 14.66 -1.48
N ALA A 154 10.77 14.23 -0.23
CA ALA A 154 9.70 13.99 0.73
C ALA A 154 9.09 15.30 1.27
N TYR A 155 9.80 16.41 1.13
CA TYR A 155 9.30 17.72 1.55
C TYR A 155 8.18 18.25 0.65
N GLN A 156 8.26 17.98 -0.67
CA GLN A 156 7.25 18.39 -1.66
C GLN A 156 6.42 17.23 -2.19
N ASN A 157 6.78 16.00 -1.84
CA ASN A 157 6.15 14.79 -2.35
C ASN A 157 6.13 14.75 -3.89
N ASN A 158 7.30 14.93 -4.50
CA ASN A 158 7.45 14.89 -5.94
C ASN A 158 8.88 14.47 -6.35
N ILE A 159 9.08 14.33 -7.64
CA ILE A 159 10.41 14.25 -8.26
C ILE A 159 10.78 15.64 -8.78
N ASP A 160 11.85 16.21 -8.26
CA ASP A 160 12.39 17.50 -8.72
C ASP A 160 13.37 17.25 -9.87
N LEU A 161 12.98 17.56 -11.09
CA LEU A 161 13.77 17.32 -12.31
C LEU A 161 14.46 18.59 -12.83
N ARG A 162 14.80 19.53 -11.97
CA ARG A 162 15.53 20.75 -12.35
C ARG A 162 17.01 20.48 -12.55
N PRO A 163 17.59 20.50 -13.78
CA PRO A 163 18.99 20.14 -14.03
C PRO A 163 19.98 20.99 -13.23
N ALA A 164 19.69 22.28 -13.03
CA ALA A 164 20.52 23.16 -12.22
C ALA A 164 20.65 22.67 -10.77
N LYS A 165 19.59 22.05 -10.21
CA LYS A 165 19.63 21.50 -8.86
C LYS A 165 20.44 20.23 -8.76
N PHE A 166 20.38 19.37 -9.76
CA PHE A 166 21.26 18.19 -9.84
C PHE A 166 22.73 18.59 -9.83
N ARG A 167 23.15 19.58 -10.66
CA ARG A 167 24.52 20.10 -10.65
C ARG A 167 24.92 20.75 -9.33
N GLU A 168 23.99 21.50 -8.72
CA GLU A 168 24.25 22.16 -7.44
C GLU A 168 24.43 21.15 -6.29
N GLN A 169 23.59 20.13 -6.27
CA GLN A 169 23.50 19.21 -5.14
C GLN A 169 24.47 18.02 -5.26
N TYR A 170 24.74 17.55 -6.48
CA TYR A 170 25.61 16.41 -6.78
C TYR A 170 26.61 16.78 -7.89
N ALA A 171 27.44 17.79 -7.61
CA ALA A 171 28.29 18.44 -8.59
C ALA A 171 29.18 17.47 -9.41
N LYS A 172 29.79 16.48 -8.76
CA LYS A 172 30.63 15.49 -9.44
C LYS A 172 29.84 14.50 -10.27
N GLY A 173 28.67 14.12 -9.79
CA GLY A 173 27.81 13.16 -10.50
C GLY A 173 27.29 13.67 -11.84
N TYR A 174 27.29 14.98 -12.02
CA TYR A 174 26.77 15.63 -13.24
C TYR A 174 27.80 16.55 -13.90
N GLU A 175 29.08 16.40 -13.55
CA GLU A 175 30.17 17.20 -14.11
C GLU A 175 30.24 17.05 -15.63
N GLY A 176 30.31 18.19 -16.35
CA GLY A 176 30.38 18.22 -17.81
C GLY A 176 29.06 17.90 -18.55
N MET A 177 27.98 17.64 -17.84
CA MET A 177 26.67 17.38 -18.47
C MET A 177 25.90 18.69 -18.68
N ASP A 178 25.31 18.85 -19.86
CA ASP A 178 24.31 19.89 -20.10
C ASP A 178 22.93 19.50 -19.52
N ASP A 179 21.96 20.40 -19.60
CA ASP A 179 20.62 20.19 -19.02
C ASP A 179 19.88 19.02 -19.66
N ALA A 180 20.02 18.85 -20.97
CA ALA A 180 19.40 17.75 -21.68
C ALA A 180 19.97 16.39 -21.25
N LYS A 181 21.30 16.30 -21.09
CA LYS A 181 21.98 15.07 -20.67
C LYS A 181 21.67 14.73 -19.23
N ILE A 182 21.57 15.70 -18.34
CA ILE A 182 21.13 15.46 -16.95
C ILE A 182 19.71 14.90 -16.93
N THR A 183 18.79 15.55 -17.65
CA THR A 183 17.40 15.11 -17.74
C THR A 183 17.31 13.68 -18.28
N GLU A 184 17.96 13.37 -19.39
CA GLU A 184 18.03 12.03 -19.97
C GLU A 184 18.57 11.00 -18.95
N THR A 185 19.66 11.33 -18.27
CA THR A 185 20.31 10.44 -17.29
C THR A 185 19.39 10.14 -16.11
N VAL A 186 18.70 11.15 -15.58
CA VAL A 186 17.78 10.97 -14.45
C VAL A 186 16.53 10.19 -14.90
N MET A 187 15.95 10.55 -16.04
CA MET A 187 14.76 9.86 -16.55
C MET A 187 15.02 8.38 -16.86
N ALA A 188 16.21 8.04 -17.33
CA ALA A 188 16.59 6.62 -17.59
C ALA A 188 16.66 5.77 -16.31
N ARG A 189 16.98 6.35 -15.16
CA ARG A 189 17.06 5.63 -13.88
C ARG A 189 15.79 5.73 -13.03
N LEU A 190 14.96 6.75 -13.28
CA LEU A 190 13.76 7.05 -12.50
C LEU A 190 12.77 5.86 -12.36
N PRO A 191 12.59 4.99 -13.37
CA PRO A 191 11.76 3.79 -13.20
C PRO A 191 12.11 2.92 -11.99
N LYS A 192 13.37 2.92 -11.54
CA LYS A 192 13.82 2.14 -10.39
C LYS A 192 13.60 2.85 -9.04
N ALA A 193 13.27 4.14 -9.05
CA ALA A 193 13.14 4.94 -7.84
C ALA A 193 12.06 4.44 -6.88
N PHE A 194 10.93 3.99 -7.42
CA PHE A 194 9.79 3.57 -6.58
C PHE A 194 9.89 2.12 -6.08
N ILE A 195 10.86 1.32 -6.54
CA ILE A 195 11.05 -0.06 -6.04
C ILE A 195 11.26 -0.06 -4.52
N PRO A 196 12.26 0.65 -3.95
CA PRO A 196 12.45 0.68 -2.49
C PRO A 196 11.26 1.28 -1.75
N ALA A 197 10.56 2.24 -2.35
CA ALA A 197 9.35 2.81 -1.76
C ALA A 197 8.22 1.79 -1.64
N LEU A 198 8.01 0.99 -2.68
CA LEU A 198 7.01 -0.08 -2.68
C LEU A 198 7.42 -1.21 -1.72
N GLU A 199 8.67 -1.67 -1.75
CA GLU A 199 9.17 -2.72 -0.86
C GLU A 199 9.03 -2.36 0.62
N LYS A 200 9.25 -1.07 0.98
CA LYS A 200 9.12 -0.59 2.35
C LYS A 200 7.66 -0.47 2.80
N ASN A 201 6.79 0.07 1.94
CA ASN A 201 5.42 0.40 2.32
C ASN A 201 4.40 -0.71 2.00
N HIS A 202 4.78 -1.73 1.20
CA HIS A 202 3.96 -2.88 0.82
C HIS A 202 4.71 -4.19 0.99
N ALA A 203 5.36 -4.35 2.14
CA ALA A 203 6.14 -5.55 2.47
C ALA A 203 5.29 -6.84 2.54
N ASP A 204 3.97 -6.69 2.66
CA ASP A 204 2.97 -7.76 2.67
C ASP A 204 2.45 -8.14 1.28
N ALA A 205 2.88 -7.44 0.22
CA ALA A 205 2.54 -7.79 -1.15
C ALA A 205 3.06 -9.19 -1.49
N VAL A 206 2.18 -10.04 -2.04
CA VAL A 206 2.53 -11.41 -2.41
C VAL A 206 2.17 -11.69 -3.87
N PRO A 207 2.99 -12.46 -4.60
CA PRO A 207 2.61 -12.93 -5.91
C PRO A 207 1.43 -13.89 -5.81
N VAL A 208 0.58 -13.92 -6.85
CA VAL A 208 -0.53 -14.85 -6.97
C VAL A 208 -0.31 -15.71 -8.20
N GLU A 209 -0.39 -17.04 -8.04
CA GLU A 209 -0.19 -17.97 -9.15
C GLU A 209 -1.19 -17.70 -10.28
N GLY A 210 -0.67 -17.55 -11.49
CA GLY A 210 -1.47 -17.29 -12.69
C GLY A 210 -2.02 -15.87 -12.85
N ILE A 211 -1.65 -14.94 -11.95
CA ILE A 211 -2.08 -13.55 -12.00
C ILE A 211 -0.86 -12.61 -11.90
N ASP A 212 -0.76 -11.70 -12.84
CA ASP A 212 0.21 -10.61 -12.75
C ASP A 212 -0.28 -9.55 -11.76
N VAL A 213 0.15 -9.66 -10.51
CA VAL A 213 -0.16 -8.66 -9.47
C VAL A 213 0.67 -7.42 -9.74
N THR A 214 0.01 -6.29 -10.02
CA THR A 214 0.70 -5.05 -10.38
C THR A 214 0.37 -3.91 -9.41
N TYR A 215 1.34 -3.02 -9.26
CA TYR A 215 1.20 -1.75 -8.55
C TYR A 215 1.41 -0.62 -9.53
N THR A 216 0.37 0.15 -9.78
CA THR A 216 0.42 1.36 -10.61
C THR A 216 0.71 2.55 -9.71
N VAL A 217 1.88 3.16 -9.86
CA VAL A 217 2.28 4.35 -9.10
C VAL A 217 2.02 5.60 -9.93
N ASN A 218 1.13 6.46 -9.46
CA ASN A 218 0.87 7.78 -10.02
C ASN A 218 1.64 8.81 -9.19
N PHE A 219 2.49 9.60 -9.82
CA PHE A 219 3.38 10.53 -9.15
C PHE A 219 3.56 11.82 -9.95
N VAL A 220 4.20 12.82 -9.35
CA VAL A 220 4.38 14.12 -9.96
C VAL A 220 5.86 14.40 -10.19
N ILE A 221 6.19 14.88 -11.38
CA ILE A 221 7.50 15.45 -11.72
C ILE A 221 7.36 16.98 -11.82
N TYR A 222 8.21 17.68 -11.09
CA TYR A 222 8.40 19.14 -11.25
C TYR A 222 9.59 19.40 -12.17
N ASP A 223 9.34 20.01 -13.33
CA ASP A 223 10.36 20.28 -14.36
C ASP A 223 11.08 21.63 -14.21
N GLY A 224 10.69 22.40 -13.19
CA GLY A 224 11.20 23.76 -12.94
C GLY A 224 10.19 24.86 -13.33
N SER A 225 9.18 24.54 -14.10
CA SER A 225 8.10 25.45 -14.52
C SER A 225 6.71 24.93 -14.11
N SER A 226 6.49 23.62 -14.18
CA SER A 226 5.19 23.00 -13.97
C SER A 226 5.31 21.65 -13.25
N ASN A 227 4.22 21.27 -12.61
CA ASN A 227 4.01 19.91 -12.09
C ASN A 227 3.31 19.09 -13.17
N VAL A 228 3.89 17.96 -13.49
CA VAL A 228 3.39 17.05 -14.52
C VAL A 228 3.11 15.69 -13.91
N ASN A 229 1.92 15.15 -14.16
CA ASN A 229 1.53 13.83 -13.67
C ASN A 229 2.15 12.73 -14.54
N TRP A 230 2.69 11.73 -13.87
CA TRP A 230 3.28 10.55 -14.48
C TRP A 230 2.72 9.29 -13.83
N THR A 231 2.81 8.19 -14.54
CA THR A 231 2.47 6.85 -14.03
C THR A 231 3.57 5.87 -14.40
N ALA A 232 3.76 4.87 -13.54
CA ALA A 232 4.65 3.73 -13.81
C ALA A 232 4.06 2.47 -13.17
N VAL A 233 4.31 1.30 -13.76
CA VAL A 233 3.76 0.03 -13.29
C VAL A 233 4.89 -0.87 -12.78
N TYR A 234 4.63 -1.54 -11.66
CA TYR A 234 5.53 -2.49 -11.02
C TYR A 234 4.81 -3.81 -10.79
N LYS A 235 5.49 -4.91 -11.07
CA LYS A 235 4.97 -6.26 -10.84
C LYS A 235 5.51 -6.82 -9.53
N VAL A 236 4.67 -7.50 -8.77
CA VAL A 236 5.09 -8.27 -7.59
C VAL A 236 5.75 -9.56 -8.05
N ILE A 237 7.05 -9.71 -7.75
CA ILE A 237 7.86 -10.87 -8.16
C ILE A 237 8.22 -11.81 -6.99
N GLY A 238 7.91 -11.41 -5.76
CA GLY A 238 8.16 -12.15 -4.53
C GLY A 238 7.48 -11.46 -3.36
N ASN A 239 7.57 -12.03 -2.16
CA ASN A 239 7.00 -11.43 -0.95
C ASN A 239 7.64 -10.06 -0.67
N GLY A 240 6.87 -8.98 -0.81
CA GLY A 240 7.33 -7.61 -0.70
C GLY A 240 8.42 -7.23 -1.70
N LYS A 241 8.50 -7.90 -2.87
CA LYS A 241 9.49 -7.64 -3.91
C LYS A 241 8.85 -7.21 -5.20
N PHE A 242 9.42 -6.16 -5.79
CA PHE A 242 8.86 -5.49 -6.96
C PHE A 242 9.88 -5.38 -8.08
N GLU A 243 9.38 -5.44 -9.31
CA GLU A 243 10.13 -5.21 -10.53
C GLU A 243 9.38 -4.19 -11.39
N TYR A 244 10.12 -3.26 -11.99
CA TYR A 244 9.54 -2.31 -12.92
C TYR A 244 9.08 -3.02 -14.21
N VAL A 245 7.89 -2.71 -14.67
CA VAL A 245 7.40 -3.18 -15.98
C VAL A 245 7.96 -2.24 -17.06
N GLU A 246 8.80 -2.75 -17.93
CA GLU A 246 9.48 -1.98 -18.97
C GLU A 246 8.48 -1.17 -19.82
N ASP A 247 8.87 0.03 -20.21
CA ASP A 247 8.10 0.98 -21.00
C ASP A 247 6.74 1.42 -20.39
N SER A 248 6.49 1.09 -19.13
CA SER A 248 5.24 1.47 -18.45
C SER A 248 5.24 2.91 -17.94
N MET A 249 6.41 3.54 -17.76
CA MET A 249 6.50 4.91 -17.29
C MET A 249 6.11 5.90 -18.38
N LYS A 250 5.05 6.67 -18.13
CA LYS A 250 4.54 7.63 -19.10
C LYS A 250 3.86 8.81 -18.43
N LYS A 251 3.77 9.90 -19.18
CA LYS A 251 2.98 11.08 -18.82
C LYS A 251 1.50 10.74 -18.81
N VAL A 252 0.77 11.25 -17.83
CA VAL A 252 -0.69 11.16 -17.79
C VAL A 252 -1.25 12.41 -18.48
N GLU A 253 -2.08 12.19 -19.48
CA GLU A 253 -2.78 13.27 -20.22
C GLU A 253 -3.96 13.83 -19.41
#